data_e5b41d88de9a548098667e27a32db03c
#
_entry.id   e5b41d88de9a548098667e27a32db03c
#
_cell.length_a   1.000
_cell.length_b   1.000
_cell.length_c   1.000
_cell.angle_alpha   90.00
_cell.angle_beta   90.00
_cell.angle_gamma   90.00
#
_symmetry.space_group_name_H-M   'P 1'
#
loop_
_entity.id
_entity.type
_entity.pdbx_description
1 polymer ?
#
loop_
_entity_poly.entity_id
_entity_poly.type
_entity_poly.pdbx_seq_one_letter_code
_entity_poly.pdbx_strand_id
1 'polypeptide(L)' 'MKQYFKDLDGEKCSGIYEMVVNAVEKPMLEVVMFQAQGNQTRAAELLGMNRNTLRKKLQLHGLD' A
#
# COMPACT_ATOMS: atom_id res chain seq x y z
N MET A 1 2.43 2.93 25.32
CA MET A 1 2.38 3.36 23.96
C MET A 1 1.66 2.42 23.03
N LYS A 2 2.08 1.24 22.93
CA LYS A 2 1.43 0.26 22.17
C LYS A 2 0.01 0.06 22.55
N GLN A 3 -0.24 0.00 23.82
CA GLN A 3 -1.55 -0.18 24.33
C GLN A 3 -2.45 0.97 23.95
N TYR A 4 -1.90 2.15 24.03
CA TYR A 4 -2.62 3.33 23.70
C TYR A 4 -3.05 3.29 22.23
N PHE A 5 -2.15 2.93 21.37
CA PHE A 5 -2.41 2.80 19.96
C PHE A 5 -3.46 1.74 19.70
N LYS A 6 -3.35 0.65 20.40
CA LYS A 6 -4.26 -0.42 20.24
C LYS A 6 -5.68 -0.01 20.52
N ASP A 7 -5.88 0.74 21.57
CA ASP A 7 -7.19 1.19 21.91
C ASP A 7 -7.77 2.10 20.85
N LEU A 8 -6.99 3.03 20.40
CA LEU A 8 -7.43 3.94 19.37
C LEU A 8 -7.67 3.22 18.09
N ASP A 9 -6.80 2.29 17.80
CA ASP A 9 -6.88 1.52 16.60
C ASP A 9 -8.17 0.75 16.51
N GLY A 10 -8.62 0.24 17.60
CA GLY A 10 -9.81 -0.53 17.62
C GLY A 10 -11.04 0.26 17.27
N GLU A 11 -10.94 1.59 17.36
CA GLU A 11 -12.09 2.38 17.12
C GLU A 11 -11.92 3.42 16.06
N LYS A 12 -11.01 4.33 16.29
CA LYS A 12 -10.82 5.40 15.38
C LYS A 12 -9.56 5.34 14.61
N CYS A 13 -8.51 4.92 15.26
CA CYS A 13 -7.23 4.85 14.61
C CYS A 13 -7.21 3.90 13.45
N SER A 14 -8.12 2.96 13.46
CA SER A 14 -8.21 2.03 12.36
C SER A 14 -8.48 2.76 11.06
N GLY A 15 -9.40 3.71 11.09
CA GLY A 15 -9.70 4.47 9.91
C GLY A 15 -8.58 5.42 9.52
N ILE A 16 -7.93 6.00 10.51
CA ILE A 16 -6.85 6.93 10.25
C ILE A 16 -5.65 6.19 9.66
N TYR A 17 -5.35 5.03 10.22
CA TYR A 17 -4.24 4.23 9.74
C TYR A 17 -4.41 3.89 8.27
N GLU A 18 -5.57 3.41 7.92
CA GLU A 18 -5.85 3.03 6.54
C GLU A 18 -5.80 4.24 5.62
N MET A 19 -6.29 5.36 6.10
CA MET A 19 -6.26 6.57 5.31
C MET A 19 -4.83 6.99 5.00
N VAL A 20 -3.96 6.95 6.01
CA VAL A 20 -2.57 7.33 5.85
C VAL A 20 -1.84 6.33 4.97
N VAL A 21 -2.06 5.04 5.21
CA VAL A 21 -1.42 4.00 4.43
C VAL A 21 -1.81 4.13 2.96
N ASN A 22 -3.10 4.34 2.70
CA ASN A 22 -3.54 4.48 1.31
C ASN A 22 -2.98 5.75 0.68
N ALA A 23 -2.84 6.80 1.47
CA ALA A 23 -2.32 8.05 0.95
C ALA A 23 -0.86 7.94 0.52
N VAL A 24 -0.07 7.15 1.23
CA VAL A 24 1.33 6.97 0.85
C VAL A 24 1.51 5.81 -0.11
N GLU A 25 0.59 4.87 -0.11
CA GLU A 25 0.72 3.70 -0.96
C GLU A 25 0.60 4.06 -2.43
N LYS A 26 -0.32 4.95 -2.75
CA LYS A 26 -0.51 5.33 -4.14
C LYS A 26 0.74 5.93 -4.77
N PRO A 27 1.34 6.98 -4.19
CA PRO A 27 2.56 7.54 -4.78
C PRO A 27 3.70 6.54 -4.75
N MET A 28 3.75 5.67 -3.74
CA MET A 28 4.77 4.65 -3.68
C MET A 28 4.63 3.68 -4.85
N LEU A 29 3.41 3.26 -5.13
CA LEU A 29 3.16 2.34 -6.23
C LEU A 29 3.48 2.99 -7.57
N GLU A 30 3.18 4.28 -7.70
CA GLU A 30 3.48 5.00 -8.93
C GLU A 30 4.97 5.03 -9.18
N VAL A 31 5.76 5.31 -8.15
CA VAL A 31 7.20 5.36 -8.28
C VAL A 31 7.75 3.98 -8.62
N VAL A 32 7.27 2.96 -7.93
CA VAL A 32 7.77 1.61 -8.17
C VAL A 32 7.41 1.13 -9.56
N MET A 33 6.19 1.42 -10.02
CA MET A 33 5.79 1.02 -11.35
C MET A 33 6.62 1.74 -12.41
N PHE A 34 6.97 2.98 -12.13
CA PHE A 34 7.82 3.74 -13.05
C PHE A 34 9.20 3.10 -13.10
N GLN A 35 9.76 2.75 -11.96
CA GLN A 35 11.07 2.11 -11.90
C GLN A 35 11.04 0.74 -12.58
N ALA A 36 9.92 0.05 -12.48
CA ALA A 36 9.77 -1.26 -13.09
C ALA A 36 9.35 -1.18 -14.55
N GLN A 37 9.16 0.04 -15.05
CA GLN A 37 8.78 0.27 -16.44
C GLN A 37 7.48 -0.44 -16.79
N GLY A 38 6.53 -0.42 -15.87
CA GLY A 38 5.23 -1.02 -16.07
C GLY A 38 5.18 -2.53 -15.87
N ASN A 39 6.28 -3.13 -15.49
CA ASN A 39 6.33 -4.57 -15.28
C ASN A 39 5.90 -4.89 -13.86
N GLN A 40 4.69 -5.44 -13.71
CA GLN A 40 4.15 -5.72 -12.39
C GLN A 40 4.94 -6.77 -11.64
N THR A 41 5.47 -7.76 -12.34
CA THR A 41 6.26 -8.79 -11.70
C THR A 41 7.51 -8.18 -11.07
N ARG A 42 8.18 -7.33 -11.82
CA ARG A 42 9.38 -6.68 -11.30
C ARG A 42 9.04 -5.72 -10.17
N ALA A 43 7.94 -5.00 -10.31
CA ALA A 43 7.51 -4.08 -9.25
C ALA A 43 7.24 -4.83 -7.96
N ALA A 44 6.59 -5.98 -8.07
CA ALA A 44 6.31 -6.80 -6.90
C ALA A 44 7.61 -7.26 -6.25
N GLU A 45 8.58 -7.61 -7.05
CA GLU A 45 9.88 -8.02 -6.52
C GLU A 45 10.56 -6.87 -5.79
N LEU A 46 10.49 -5.68 -6.36
CA LEU A 46 11.08 -4.51 -5.72
C LEU A 46 10.43 -4.20 -4.40
N LEU A 47 9.13 -4.44 -4.30
CA LEU A 47 8.39 -4.18 -3.08
C LEU A 47 8.44 -5.35 -2.10
N GLY A 48 8.90 -6.49 -2.55
CA GLY A 48 8.95 -7.66 -1.69
C GLY A 48 7.59 -8.25 -1.43
N MET A 49 6.66 -8.12 -2.37
CA MET A 49 5.32 -8.66 -2.19
C MET A 49 4.95 -9.55 -3.37
N ASN A 50 3.87 -10.31 -3.18
CA ASN A 50 3.36 -11.18 -4.19
C ASN A 50 2.75 -10.36 -5.33
N ARG A 51 2.91 -10.84 -6.56
CA ARG A 51 2.37 -10.13 -7.71
C ARG A 51 0.86 -9.94 -7.64
N ASN A 52 0.14 -10.93 -7.14
CA ASN A 52 -1.29 -10.80 -7.01
C ASN A 52 -1.67 -9.73 -6.00
N THR A 53 -0.90 -9.63 -4.92
CA THR A 53 -1.12 -8.59 -3.93
C THR A 53 -0.89 -7.21 -4.53
N LEU A 54 0.19 -7.08 -5.29
CA LEU A 54 0.48 -5.81 -5.95
C LEU A 54 -0.63 -5.45 -6.92
N ARG A 55 -1.10 -6.41 -7.69
CA ARG A 55 -2.13 -6.15 -8.66
C ARG A 55 -3.40 -5.63 -8.00
N LYS A 56 -3.77 -6.24 -6.87
CA LYS A 56 -4.95 -5.79 -6.15
C LYS A 56 -4.79 -4.37 -5.66
N LYS A 57 -3.59 -4.04 -5.19
CA LYS A 57 -3.33 -2.69 -4.71
C LYS A 57 -3.36 -1.68 -5.84
N LEU A 58 -2.84 -2.05 -6.99
CA LEU A 58 -2.89 -1.17 -8.15
C LEU A 58 -4.33 -0.91 -8.56
N GLN A 59 -5.16 -1.93 -8.54
CA GLN A 59 -6.56 -1.77 -8.87
C GLN A 59 -7.26 -0.88 -7.84
N LEU A 60 -6.93 -1.07 -6.59
CA LEU A 60 -7.53 -0.30 -5.52
C LEU A 60 -7.26 1.19 -5.71
N HIS A 61 -6.08 1.53 -6.17
CA HIS A 61 -5.67 2.91 -6.33
C HIS A 61 -5.88 3.44 -7.75
N GLY A 62 -6.48 2.63 -8.60
CA GLY A 62 -6.75 3.05 -9.97
C GLY A 62 -5.52 3.19 -10.83
N LEU A 63 -4.48 2.44 -10.50
CA LEU A 63 -3.22 2.50 -11.23
C LEU A 63 -3.02 1.32 -12.16
N ASP A 64 -3.96 0.43 -12.19
CA ASP A 64 -3.84 -0.79 -12.99
C ASP A 64 -4.03 -0.53 -14.49
#